data_d3ccfd1f9bb4fa451a6a1d6656e24594
#
_entry.id   d3ccfd1f9bb4fa451a6a1d6656e24594
#
_cell.length_a   1.000
_cell.length_b   1.000
_cell.length_c   1.000
_cell.angle_alpha   90.00
_cell.angle_beta   90.00
_cell.angle_gamma   90.00
#
_symmetry.space_group_name_H-M   'P 1'
#
loop_
_entity.id
_entity.type
_entity.pdbx_description
1 polymer ?
#
loop_
_entity_poly.entity_id
_entity_poly.type
_entity_poly.pdbx_seq_one_letter_code
_entity_poly.pdbx_strand_id
1 'polypeptide(L)'
;TALVEQQKSLEYYQSQLDQLTPSVDSLLDLFKYEKNEQYQDKGQYYHPSQSSSRNAQRSYLQAIVRDDGLAIVKCFYYGAHPIRHPNIILQAQDMELVLRGETHSFEAEGWHQITTIDDSTAMQALQFIDAYADERIRVRYGSETQSGTVFYLNDRDKKALLQSYHLAILISDI
;
A
#
# COMPACT_ATOMS: atom_id res chain seq x y z
N THR A 1 8.84 -22.62 33.06
CA THR A 1 7.45 -23.08 33.21
C THR A 1 6.52 -22.21 32.37
N ALA A 2 5.32 -22.70 32.08
CA ALA A 2 4.34 -22.04 31.23
C ALA A 2 3.95 -20.64 31.72
N LEU A 3 3.86 -20.43 33.04
CA LEU A 3 3.55 -19.15 33.65
C LEU A 3 4.62 -18.09 33.39
N VAL A 4 5.88 -18.49 33.47
CA VAL A 4 7.01 -17.58 33.21
C VAL A 4 7.07 -17.19 31.74
N GLU A 5 6.79 -18.14 30.84
CA GLU A 5 6.75 -17.87 29.40
C GLU A 5 5.59 -16.96 29.02
N GLN A 6 4.42 -17.14 29.61
CA GLN A 6 3.27 -16.26 29.39
C GLN A 6 3.56 -14.84 29.89
N GLN A 7 4.22 -14.71 31.04
CA GLN A 7 4.58 -13.40 31.59
C GLN A 7 5.60 -12.69 30.71
N LYS A 8 6.60 -13.42 30.19
CA LYS A 8 7.57 -12.87 29.24
C LYS A 8 6.90 -12.42 27.93
N SER A 9 5.91 -13.18 27.43
CA SER A 9 5.16 -12.81 26.23
C SER A 9 4.34 -11.54 26.45
N LEU A 10 3.68 -11.41 27.61
CA LEU A 10 2.94 -10.22 27.98
C LEU A 10 3.85 -9.00 28.09
N GLU A 11 5.01 -9.14 28.72
CA GLU A 11 6.01 -8.07 28.83
C GLU A 11 6.52 -7.64 27.45
N TYR A 12 6.74 -8.60 26.56
CA TYR A 12 7.15 -8.33 25.18
C TYR A 12 6.08 -7.52 24.45
N TYR A 13 4.81 -7.95 24.50
CA TYR A 13 3.71 -7.21 23.88
C TYR A 13 3.52 -5.82 24.48
N GLN A 14 3.65 -5.67 25.78
CA GLN A 14 3.56 -4.37 26.44
C GLN A 14 4.70 -3.46 25.99
N SER A 15 5.92 -3.98 25.89
CA SER A 15 7.07 -3.24 25.37
C SER A 15 6.84 -2.78 23.93
N GLN A 16 6.25 -3.64 23.10
CA GLN A 16 5.88 -3.30 21.71
C GLN A 16 4.85 -2.16 21.68
N LEU A 17 3.82 -2.24 22.52
CA LEU A 17 2.79 -1.21 22.62
C LEU A 17 3.36 0.12 23.11
N ASP A 18 4.25 0.09 24.10
CA ASP A 18 4.91 1.29 24.64
C ASP A 18 5.80 1.95 23.58
N GLN A 19 6.44 1.16 22.73
CA GLN A 19 7.22 1.67 21.60
C GLN A 19 6.35 2.23 20.48
N LEU A 20 5.18 1.65 20.26
CA LEU A 20 4.25 2.10 19.21
C LEU A 20 3.64 3.47 19.52
N THR A 21 3.37 3.79 20.79
CA THR A 21 2.72 5.04 21.18
C THR A 21 3.52 6.28 20.75
N PRO A 22 4.84 6.40 21.03
CA PRO A 22 5.63 7.48 20.46
C PRO A 22 5.75 7.42 18.93
N SER A 23 5.71 6.20 18.37
CA SER A 23 5.81 5.98 16.93
C SER A 23 4.59 6.45 16.15
N VAL A 24 3.39 6.46 16.79
CA VAL A 24 2.16 6.97 16.15
C VAL A 24 2.30 8.45 15.81
N ASP A 25 2.69 9.28 16.79
CA ASP A 25 2.85 10.71 16.57
C ASP A 25 3.94 10.99 15.52
N SER A 26 5.07 10.29 15.61
CA SER A 26 6.15 10.39 14.63
C SER A 26 5.70 9.94 13.25
N LEU A 27 4.88 8.91 13.18
CA LEU A 27 4.36 8.38 11.94
C LEU A 27 3.35 9.35 11.31
N LEU A 28 2.44 9.92 12.11
CA LEU A 28 1.48 10.93 11.64
C LEU A 28 2.19 12.17 11.09
N ASP A 29 3.27 12.60 11.74
CA ASP A 29 4.06 13.75 11.30
C ASP A 29 4.73 13.53 9.92
N LEU A 30 4.96 12.29 9.54
CA LEU A 30 5.53 11.97 8.23
C LEU A 30 4.53 12.16 7.09
N PHE A 31 3.24 11.99 7.35
CA PHE A 31 2.23 11.97 6.30
C PHE A 31 1.68 13.35 6.02
N LYS A 32 1.34 13.60 4.76
CA LYS A 32 0.55 14.75 4.35
C LYS A 32 -0.92 14.42 4.50
N TYR A 33 -1.66 15.33 5.11
CA TYR A 33 -3.10 15.17 5.31
C TYR A 33 -3.85 16.11 4.37
N GLU A 34 -4.80 15.58 3.61
CA GLU A 34 -5.69 16.35 2.76
C GLU A 34 -7.14 16.04 3.11
N LYS A 35 -7.92 17.08 3.38
CA LYS A 35 -9.34 16.96 3.62
C LYS A 35 -10.07 17.19 2.31
N ASN A 36 -10.91 16.23 1.92
CA ASN A 36 -11.68 16.34 0.69
C ASN A 36 -13.09 16.85 1.02
N GLU A 37 -13.38 18.10 0.67
CA GLU A 37 -14.68 18.72 0.91
C GLU A 37 -15.83 18.05 0.16
N GLN A 38 -15.54 17.36 -0.94
CA GLN A 38 -16.54 16.65 -1.74
C GLN A 38 -17.09 15.39 -1.07
N TYR A 39 -16.36 14.82 -0.11
CA TYR A 39 -16.73 13.57 0.57
C TYR A 39 -17.01 13.76 2.06
N GLN A 40 -17.75 14.83 2.41
CA GLN A 40 -18.30 15.03 3.76
C GLN A 40 -17.27 14.89 4.88
N ASP A 41 -16.24 15.74 4.89
CA ASP A 41 -15.28 15.85 5.97
C ASP A 41 -14.33 14.62 6.16
N LYS A 42 -14.24 13.73 5.19
CA LYS A 42 -13.28 12.63 5.23
C LYS A 42 -11.96 13.07 4.65
N GLY A 43 -10.89 12.93 5.43
CA GLY A 43 -9.54 13.24 5.01
C GLY A 43 -8.75 11.99 4.66
N GLN A 44 -7.61 12.20 4.05
CA GLN A 44 -6.71 11.15 3.60
C GLN A 44 -5.26 11.51 3.93
N TYR A 45 -4.48 10.51 4.29
CA TYR A 45 -3.05 10.64 4.56
C TYR A 45 -2.25 10.08 3.40
N TYR A 46 -1.29 10.85 2.93
CA TYR A 46 -0.40 10.50 1.82
C TYR A 46 1.04 10.47 2.31
N HIS A 47 1.78 9.45 1.93
CA HIS A 47 3.20 9.41 2.20
C HIS A 47 3.93 10.42 1.29
N PRO A 48 4.80 11.30 1.83
CA PRO A 48 5.42 12.36 1.03
C PRO A 48 6.30 11.84 -0.10
N SER A 49 6.90 10.66 0.03
CA SER A 49 7.71 10.07 -1.03
C SER A 49 6.88 9.61 -2.24
N GLN A 50 5.56 9.47 -2.07
CA GLN A 50 4.65 8.99 -3.10
C GLN A 50 3.66 10.03 -3.59
N SER A 51 3.71 11.25 -3.05
CA SER A 51 2.76 12.32 -3.38
C SER A 51 3.04 13.00 -4.71
N SER A 52 4.03 12.53 -5.47
CA SER A 52 4.46 13.20 -6.68
C SER A 52 3.66 12.76 -7.91
N SER A 53 3.41 13.73 -8.69
CA SER A 53 3.05 13.83 -10.11
C SER A 53 2.20 12.69 -10.69
N ARG A 54 0.99 13.05 -11.06
CA ARG A 54 0.04 12.20 -11.81
C ARG A 54 0.62 11.66 -13.12
N ASN A 55 1.70 12.25 -13.61
CA ASN A 55 2.29 11.93 -14.91
C ASN A 55 3.65 11.26 -14.77
N ALA A 56 3.92 10.58 -13.65
CA ALA A 56 5.15 9.83 -13.52
C ALA A 56 5.24 8.75 -14.59
N GLN A 57 6.32 8.78 -15.38
CA GLN A 57 6.56 7.81 -16.44
C GLN A 57 7.17 6.53 -15.88
N ARG A 58 6.50 5.94 -14.90
CA ARG A 58 6.92 4.68 -14.28
C ARG A 58 5.71 3.95 -13.69
N SER A 59 5.84 2.65 -13.55
CA SER A 59 4.85 1.82 -12.88
C SER A 59 5.24 1.67 -11.40
N TYR A 60 4.27 1.87 -10.51
CA TYR A 60 4.52 1.81 -9.06
C TYR A 60 3.21 1.62 -8.30
N LEU A 61 3.31 1.31 -7.02
CA LEU A 61 2.19 1.21 -6.10
C LEU A 61 2.22 2.36 -5.10
N GLN A 62 1.06 2.89 -4.78
CA GLN A 62 0.88 3.93 -3.77
C GLN A 62 -0.21 3.53 -2.79
N ALA A 63 0.01 3.74 -1.51
CA ALA A 63 -1.01 3.56 -0.49
C ALA A 63 -1.50 4.92 0.00
N ILE A 64 -2.81 4.99 0.26
CA ILE A 64 -3.48 6.16 0.85
C ILE A 64 -4.25 5.64 2.07
N VAL A 65 -4.11 6.32 3.20
CA VAL A 65 -4.80 5.94 4.43
C VAL A 65 -5.91 6.96 4.72
N ARG A 66 -7.11 6.47 4.91
CA ARG A 66 -8.27 7.31 5.23
C ARG A 66 -8.36 7.55 6.73
N ASP A 67 -9.11 8.57 7.13
CA ASP A 67 -9.36 8.94 8.53
C ASP A 67 -9.96 7.80 9.36
N ASP A 68 -10.72 6.91 8.72
CA ASP A 68 -11.35 5.76 9.37
C ASP A 68 -10.42 4.55 9.50
N GLY A 69 -9.18 4.67 9.06
CA GLY A 69 -8.20 3.59 9.09
C GLY A 69 -8.28 2.63 7.91
N LEU A 70 -9.20 2.85 6.97
CA LEU A 70 -9.23 2.07 5.74
C LEU A 70 -8.14 2.55 4.79
N ALA A 71 -7.57 1.62 4.07
CA ALA A 71 -6.52 1.91 3.10
C ALA A 71 -7.04 1.76 1.67
N ILE A 72 -6.43 2.52 0.78
CA ILE A 72 -6.59 2.42 -0.67
C ILE A 72 -5.21 2.19 -1.24
N VAL A 73 -5.08 1.22 -2.13
CA VAL A 73 -3.83 1.01 -2.89
C VAL A 73 -4.10 1.39 -4.34
N LYS A 74 -3.35 2.35 -4.84
CA LYS A 74 -3.39 2.74 -6.24
C LYS A 74 -2.21 2.10 -6.96
N CYS A 75 -2.53 1.38 -8.02
CA CYS A 75 -1.56 0.68 -8.85
C CYS A 75 -1.40 1.46 -10.14
N PHE A 76 -0.24 2.07 -10.32
CA PHE A 76 0.07 2.90 -11.49
C PHE A 76 0.81 2.07 -12.52
N TYR A 77 0.29 2.06 -13.73
CA TYR A 77 0.93 1.48 -14.90
C TYR A 77 1.29 2.58 -15.88
N TYR A 78 2.49 2.47 -16.44
CA TYR A 78 2.92 3.30 -17.55
C TYR A 78 3.48 2.41 -18.65
N GLY A 79 3.03 2.61 -19.89
CA GLY A 79 3.50 1.84 -21.01
C GLY A 79 3.09 2.42 -22.36
N ALA A 80 3.59 1.81 -23.42
CA ALA A 80 3.30 2.23 -24.80
C ALA A 80 1.86 1.91 -25.22
N HIS A 81 1.26 0.87 -24.63
CA HIS A 81 -0.08 0.42 -24.93
C HIS A 81 -0.88 0.17 -23.65
N PRO A 82 -2.20 0.49 -23.64
CA PRO A 82 -3.02 0.21 -22.47
C PRO A 82 -3.25 -1.30 -22.32
N ILE A 83 -3.33 -1.76 -21.07
CA ILE A 83 -3.71 -3.13 -20.73
C ILE A 83 -5.22 -3.16 -20.53
N ARG A 84 -5.89 -4.07 -21.22
CA ARG A 84 -7.33 -4.23 -21.10
C ARG A 84 -7.67 -5.07 -19.87
N HIS A 85 -8.42 -4.49 -18.94
CA HIS A 85 -8.81 -5.13 -17.67
C HIS A 85 -7.60 -5.70 -16.91
N PRO A 86 -6.66 -4.84 -16.48
CA PRO A 86 -5.43 -5.33 -15.87
C PRO A 86 -5.68 -6.00 -14.54
N ASN A 87 -4.99 -7.12 -14.33
CA ASN A 87 -4.81 -7.73 -13.03
C ASN A 87 -3.45 -7.30 -12.49
N ILE A 88 -3.38 -7.03 -11.20
CA ILE A 88 -2.12 -6.74 -10.53
C ILE A 88 -1.76 -7.97 -9.70
N ILE A 89 -0.61 -8.56 -9.97
CA ILE A 89 -0.17 -9.77 -9.29
C ILE A 89 1.06 -9.43 -8.48
N LEU A 90 0.94 -9.59 -7.17
CA LEU A 90 2.08 -9.50 -6.25
C LEU A 90 2.63 -10.90 -6.04
N GLN A 91 3.94 -11.04 -6.17
CA GLN A 91 4.61 -12.32 -6.02
C GLN A 91 5.84 -12.17 -5.13
N ALA A 92 5.95 -13.03 -4.12
CA ALA A 92 7.12 -13.14 -3.27
C ALA A 92 7.33 -14.61 -2.95
N GLN A 93 8.53 -15.13 -3.13
CA GLN A 93 8.82 -16.55 -3.03
C GLN A 93 7.85 -17.35 -3.91
N ASP A 94 7.15 -18.34 -3.35
CA ASP A 94 6.17 -19.15 -4.08
C ASP A 94 4.74 -18.67 -3.93
N MET A 95 4.54 -17.51 -3.30
CA MET A 95 3.20 -16.98 -3.00
C MET A 95 2.82 -15.88 -3.98
N GLU A 96 1.56 -15.90 -4.39
CA GLU A 96 0.98 -14.89 -5.27
C GLU A 96 -0.31 -14.34 -4.68
N LEU A 97 -0.52 -13.05 -4.89
CA LEU A 97 -1.79 -12.38 -4.57
C LEU A 97 -2.24 -11.62 -5.81
N VAL A 98 -3.45 -11.90 -6.27
CA VAL A 98 -4.05 -11.24 -7.43
C VAL A 98 -4.98 -10.14 -6.94
N LEU A 99 -4.75 -8.93 -7.44
CA LEU A 99 -5.54 -7.75 -7.09
C LEU A 99 -6.33 -7.30 -8.31
N ARG A 100 -7.59 -6.94 -8.10
CA ARG A 100 -8.48 -6.40 -9.12
C ARG A 100 -9.19 -5.17 -8.57
N GLY A 101 -9.35 -4.17 -9.41
CA GLY A 101 -10.05 -2.97 -9.04
C GLY A 101 -10.49 -2.18 -10.25
N GLU A 102 -11.02 -1.00 -10.00
CA GLU A 102 -11.47 -0.10 -11.04
C GLU A 102 -10.28 0.63 -11.66
N THR A 103 -10.22 0.66 -12.98
CA THR A 103 -9.09 1.21 -13.73
C THR A 103 -9.52 2.43 -14.54
N HIS A 104 -8.76 3.52 -14.41
CA HIS A 104 -8.85 4.70 -15.25
C HIS A 104 -7.62 4.77 -16.15
N SER A 105 -7.86 5.06 -17.43
CA SER A 105 -6.79 5.14 -18.43
C SER A 105 -6.76 6.52 -19.07
N PHE A 106 -5.57 7.06 -19.27
CA PHE A 106 -5.40 8.30 -20.01
C PHE A 106 -4.05 8.28 -20.74
N GLU A 107 -3.96 9.07 -21.81
CA GLU A 107 -2.73 9.20 -22.60
C GLU A 107 -2.07 10.55 -22.31
N ALA A 108 -0.79 10.51 -21.93
CA ALA A 108 0.06 11.68 -21.75
C ALA A 108 1.51 11.22 -21.93
N GLU A 109 2.06 11.39 -23.12
CA GLU A 109 3.40 10.88 -23.50
C GLU A 109 3.55 9.38 -23.23
N GLY A 110 2.53 8.62 -23.59
CA GLY A 110 2.37 7.20 -23.29
C GLY A 110 1.06 6.94 -22.57
N TRP A 111 0.75 5.70 -22.31
CA TRP A 111 -0.49 5.32 -21.63
C TRP A 111 -0.27 5.19 -20.14
N HIS A 112 -1.14 5.82 -19.39
CA HIS A 112 -1.20 5.74 -17.93
C HIS A 112 -2.48 5.04 -17.51
N GLN A 113 -2.36 4.07 -16.62
CA GLN A 113 -3.52 3.40 -16.03
C GLN A 113 -3.38 3.42 -14.52
N ILE A 114 -4.46 3.80 -13.85
CA ILE A 114 -4.53 3.82 -12.40
C ILE A 114 -5.61 2.84 -11.98
N THR A 115 -5.21 1.74 -11.35
CA THR A 115 -6.14 0.75 -10.80
C THR A 115 -6.26 0.99 -9.30
N THR A 116 -7.47 1.26 -8.84
CA THR A 116 -7.75 1.53 -7.44
C THR A 116 -8.23 0.27 -6.76
N ILE A 117 -7.49 -0.16 -5.74
CA ILE A 117 -7.82 -1.28 -4.88
C ILE A 117 -8.22 -0.69 -3.54
N ASP A 118 -9.41 -1.03 -3.04
CA ASP A 118 -9.92 -0.45 -1.81
C ASP A 118 -10.35 -1.51 -0.78
N ASP A 119 -10.70 -1.04 0.42
CA ASP A 119 -11.26 -1.81 1.53
C ASP A 119 -10.39 -3.01 1.94
N SER A 120 -11.00 -4.17 2.12
CA SER A 120 -10.32 -5.36 2.59
C SER A 120 -9.26 -5.87 1.62
N THR A 121 -9.46 -5.67 0.33
CA THR A 121 -8.49 -6.09 -0.70
C THR A 121 -7.22 -5.25 -0.62
N ALA A 122 -7.35 -3.95 -0.37
CA ALA A 122 -6.20 -3.07 -0.15
C ALA A 122 -5.41 -3.51 1.09
N MET A 123 -6.10 -3.84 2.18
CA MET A 123 -5.44 -4.33 3.39
C MET A 123 -4.74 -5.66 3.16
N GLN A 124 -5.33 -6.56 2.39
CA GLN A 124 -4.69 -7.83 2.01
C GLN A 124 -3.39 -7.59 1.23
N ALA A 125 -3.40 -6.63 0.31
CA ALA A 125 -2.21 -6.27 -0.44
C ALA A 125 -1.10 -5.76 0.47
N LEU A 126 -1.43 -4.87 1.41
CA LEU A 126 -0.47 -4.33 2.36
C LEU A 126 0.04 -5.39 3.34
N GLN A 127 -0.85 -6.29 3.79
CA GLN A 127 -0.46 -7.43 4.63
C GLN A 127 0.53 -8.34 3.91
N PHE A 128 0.30 -8.59 2.62
CA PHE A 128 1.21 -9.40 1.81
C PHE A 128 2.60 -8.74 1.74
N ILE A 129 2.64 -7.44 1.49
CA ILE A 129 3.90 -6.69 1.43
C ILE A 129 4.61 -6.71 2.79
N ASP A 130 3.87 -6.59 3.88
CA ASP A 130 4.43 -6.64 5.23
C ASP A 130 4.98 -8.03 5.56
N ALA A 131 4.26 -9.09 5.21
CA ALA A 131 4.68 -10.46 5.44
C ALA A 131 5.98 -10.80 4.71
N TYR A 132 6.20 -10.21 3.54
CA TYR A 132 7.38 -10.44 2.70
C TYR A 132 8.28 -9.21 2.62
N ALA A 133 8.30 -8.39 3.68
CA ALA A 133 9.03 -7.12 3.70
C ALA A 133 10.53 -7.27 3.45
N ASP A 134 11.12 -8.39 3.91
CA ASP A 134 12.55 -8.68 3.76
C ASP A 134 12.87 -9.38 2.44
N GLU A 135 11.85 -9.70 1.64
CA GLU A 135 12.00 -10.40 0.38
C GLU A 135 11.82 -9.45 -0.81
N ARG A 136 12.25 -9.88 -1.98
CA ARG A 136 11.95 -9.17 -3.21
C ARG A 136 10.49 -9.43 -3.58
N ILE A 137 9.75 -8.35 -3.78
CA ILE A 137 8.34 -8.42 -4.18
C ILE A 137 8.23 -8.01 -5.64
N ARG A 138 7.80 -8.96 -6.46
CA ARG A 138 7.57 -8.75 -7.89
C ARG A 138 6.14 -8.30 -8.11
N VAL A 139 5.97 -7.27 -8.92
CA VAL A 139 4.66 -6.76 -9.32
C VAL A 139 4.51 -6.93 -10.81
N ARG A 140 3.42 -7.57 -11.22
CA ARG A 140 3.11 -7.74 -12.63
C ARG A 140 1.74 -7.15 -12.94
N TYR A 141 1.70 -6.29 -13.95
CA TYR A 141 0.47 -5.82 -14.56
C TYR A 141 0.22 -6.60 -15.83
N GLY A 142 -0.93 -7.23 -15.96
CA GLY A 142 -1.24 -7.98 -17.14
C GLY A 142 -2.68 -8.42 -17.20
N SER A 143 -3.05 -9.05 -18.29
CA SER A 143 -4.34 -9.71 -18.47
C SER A 143 -4.11 -11.10 -19.03
N GLU A 144 -5.18 -11.89 -19.18
CA GLU A 144 -5.08 -13.22 -19.79
C GLU A 144 -4.55 -13.18 -21.22
N THR A 145 -4.81 -12.07 -21.92
CA THR A 145 -4.47 -11.92 -23.33
C THR A 145 -3.31 -10.96 -23.61
N GLN A 146 -2.87 -10.21 -22.60
CA GLN A 146 -1.81 -9.22 -22.76
C GLN A 146 -0.80 -9.35 -21.63
N SER A 147 0.48 -9.47 -21.98
CA SER A 147 1.54 -9.26 -21.01
C SER A 147 1.81 -7.77 -20.88
N GLY A 148 1.81 -7.30 -19.65
CA GLY A 148 2.12 -5.91 -19.35
C GLY A 148 3.52 -5.77 -18.78
N THR A 149 3.65 -4.89 -17.83
CA THR A 149 4.91 -4.57 -17.17
C THR A 149 5.14 -5.47 -15.97
N VAL A 150 6.40 -5.80 -15.76
CA VAL A 150 6.89 -6.48 -14.55
C VAL A 150 7.95 -5.60 -13.91
N PHE A 151 7.83 -5.38 -12.61
CA PHE A 151 8.85 -4.66 -11.85
C PHE A 151 8.93 -5.20 -10.42
N TYR A 152 10.02 -4.86 -9.74
CA TYR A 152 10.17 -5.17 -8.32
C TYR A 152 9.94 -3.91 -7.50
N LEU A 153 9.26 -4.04 -6.36
CA LEU A 153 9.11 -2.92 -5.44
C LEU A 153 10.50 -2.48 -4.99
N ASN A 154 10.80 -1.18 -5.17
CA ASN A 154 12.04 -0.63 -4.66
C ASN A 154 11.91 -0.35 -3.15
N ASP A 155 13.03 -0.15 -2.49
CA ASP A 155 13.07 0.03 -1.03
C ASP A 155 12.29 1.27 -0.59
N ARG A 156 12.31 2.33 -1.37
CA ARG A 156 11.60 3.59 -1.07
C ARG A 156 10.08 3.38 -1.09
N ASP A 157 9.56 2.76 -2.16
CA ASP A 157 8.13 2.51 -2.29
C ASP A 157 7.65 1.46 -1.28
N LYS A 158 8.45 0.42 -1.06
CA LYS A 158 8.17 -0.61 -0.05
C LYS A 158 8.05 0.01 1.35
N LYS A 159 9.00 0.87 1.72
CA LYS A 159 8.97 1.57 3.01
C LYS A 159 7.72 2.43 3.16
N ALA A 160 7.36 3.18 2.11
CA ALA A 160 6.16 4.01 2.11
C ALA A 160 4.89 3.17 2.28
N LEU A 161 4.79 2.04 1.59
CA LEU A 161 3.66 1.13 1.70
C LEU A 161 3.57 0.52 3.11
N LEU A 162 4.69 0.11 3.68
CA LEU A 162 4.72 -0.46 5.04
C LEU A 162 4.35 0.57 6.10
N GLN A 163 4.85 1.80 5.99
CA GLN A 163 4.48 2.87 6.91
C GLN A 163 3.00 3.22 6.80
N SER A 164 2.46 3.22 5.59
CA SER A 164 1.02 3.43 5.36
C SER A 164 0.18 2.31 5.99
N TYR A 165 0.63 1.07 5.87
CA TYR A 165 -0.02 -0.08 6.49
C TYR A 165 -0.06 0.05 8.01
N HIS A 166 1.07 0.40 8.62
CA HIS A 166 1.15 0.61 10.06
C HIS A 166 0.25 1.76 10.52
N LEU A 167 0.21 2.85 9.77
CA LEU A 167 -0.67 3.97 10.06
C LEU A 167 -2.15 3.55 10.00
N ALA A 168 -2.54 2.78 9.00
CA ALA A 168 -3.92 2.30 8.85
C ALA A 168 -4.33 1.44 10.05
N ILE A 169 -3.47 0.53 10.49
CA ILE A 169 -3.73 -0.30 11.68
C ILE A 169 -3.90 0.56 12.92
N LEU A 170 -3.00 1.52 13.13
CA LEU A 170 -3.02 2.37 14.33
C LEU A 170 -4.26 3.24 14.37
N ILE A 171 -4.70 3.80 13.25
CA ILE A 171 -5.92 4.60 13.18
C ILE A 171 -7.16 3.73 13.46
N SER A 172 -7.21 2.53 12.91
CA SER A 172 -8.37 1.64 13.10
C SER A 172 -8.49 1.10 14.52
N ASP A 173 -7.42 1.12 15.32
CA ASP A 173 -7.43 0.66 16.71
C ASP A 173 -7.81 1.76 17.71
N ILE A 174 -8.02 2.99 17.28
CA ILE A 174 -8.40 4.12 18.14
C ILE A 174 -9.91 4.15 18.42
#